data_63bc7bd6e0115eed347c052862b6bcc3
#
_entry.id   63bc7bd6e0115eed347c052862b6bcc3
#
_cell.length_a   1.000
_cell.length_b   1.000
_cell.length_c   1.000
_cell.angle_alpha   90.00
_cell.angle_beta   90.00
_cell.angle_gamma   90.00
#
_symmetry.space_group_name_H-M   'P 1'
#
loop_
_entity.id
_entity.type
_entity.pdbx_description
1 polymer ?
#
loop_
_entity_poly.entity_id
_entity_poly.type
_entity_poly.pdbx_seq_one_letter_code
_entity_poly.pdbx_strand_id
1 'polypeptide(L)'
;NSLYHNNDEYWMNFIKFSKHMTLSRAVRCLTIMGRTEKDQLSLSQYLYPSMQAVDIKELDLDIVHAGTDQRKVHMLVREVFPKMKWKVPVAVHHHLIPGLANTGGASDTTFTKMSKSNPKNSIFIHDSEEEISSKIKIAWCPEGISDNNPILEYCKYLMFHDSDSFTIERPSKFGGDMLFSTYEELESEYKNGKIHPLDLKLSVGRELNDIISPIRAYFSNKSELFSSI
;
A
#
# COMPACT_ATOMS: atom_id res chain seq x y z
N ASN A 1 -1.29 -24.05 1.18
CA ASN A 1 -1.46 -25.11 2.21
C ASN A 1 -0.34 -26.14 2.19
N SER A 2 0.39 -26.38 1.09
CA SER A 2 1.49 -27.33 1.03
C SER A 2 2.66 -26.97 1.95
N LEU A 3 2.89 -25.68 2.21
CA LEU A 3 3.96 -25.21 3.08
C LEU A 3 3.77 -25.65 4.54
N TYR A 4 2.54 -25.69 5.01
CA TYR A 4 2.21 -25.95 6.42
C TYR A 4 1.72 -27.36 6.70
N HIS A 5 1.15 -28.03 5.68
CA HIS A 5 0.51 -29.32 5.86
C HIS A 5 1.54 -30.45 5.84
N ASN A 6 1.53 -31.29 6.87
CA ASN A 6 2.45 -32.43 7.05
C ASN A 6 3.94 -32.02 6.93
N ASN A 7 4.29 -30.82 7.38
CA ASN A 7 5.66 -30.30 7.34
C ASN A 7 6.17 -30.08 8.78
N ASP A 8 6.66 -31.15 9.38
CA ASP A 8 7.20 -31.11 10.76
C ASP A 8 8.42 -30.18 10.86
N GLU A 9 9.22 -30.08 9.79
CA GLU A 9 10.39 -29.19 9.75
C GLU A 9 9.95 -27.72 9.85
N TYR A 10 8.91 -27.32 9.12
CA TYR A 10 8.34 -25.97 9.23
C TYR A 10 7.96 -25.62 10.68
N TRP A 11 7.21 -26.52 11.32
CA TRP A 11 6.73 -26.27 12.68
C TRP A 11 7.85 -26.28 13.72
N MET A 12 8.87 -27.12 13.52
CA MET A 12 10.07 -27.10 14.36
C MET A 12 10.87 -25.82 14.17
N ASN A 13 11.00 -25.32 12.95
CA ASN A 13 11.66 -24.06 12.64
C ASN A 13 10.88 -22.86 13.21
N PHE A 14 9.55 -22.88 13.13
CA PHE A 14 8.69 -21.91 13.75
C PHE A 14 8.88 -21.84 15.28
N ILE A 15 8.90 -22.99 15.96
CA ILE A 15 9.15 -23.05 17.41
C ILE A 15 10.55 -22.52 17.74
N LYS A 16 11.58 -22.94 16.99
CA LYS A 16 12.97 -22.49 17.18
C LYS A 16 13.09 -20.98 16.99
N PHE A 17 12.48 -20.43 15.93
CA PHE A 17 12.46 -18.98 15.67
C PHE A 17 11.76 -18.24 16.81
N SER A 18 10.60 -18.74 17.25
CA SER A 18 9.80 -18.13 18.31
C SER A 18 10.53 -18.05 19.65
N LYS A 19 11.52 -18.90 19.93
CA LYS A 19 12.38 -18.79 21.13
C LYS A 19 13.23 -17.51 21.14
N HIS A 20 13.48 -16.91 19.97
CA HIS A 20 14.18 -15.63 19.86
C HIS A 20 13.25 -14.42 19.92
N MET A 21 11.94 -14.66 20.05
CA MET A 21 10.91 -13.64 20.16
C MET A 21 10.51 -13.43 21.62
N THR A 22 10.56 -12.19 22.08
CA THR A 22 9.90 -11.80 23.33
C THR A 22 8.47 -11.36 23.05
N LEU A 23 7.55 -11.46 24.03
CA LEU A 23 6.19 -10.97 23.90
C LEU A 23 6.17 -9.48 23.48
N SER A 24 7.01 -8.66 24.10
CA SER A 24 7.14 -7.24 23.77
C SER A 24 7.54 -7.00 22.29
N ARG A 25 8.31 -7.90 21.67
CA ARG A 25 8.64 -7.82 20.24
C ARG A 25 7.48 -8.24 19.38
N ALA A 26 6.78 -9.32 19.75
CA ALA A 26 5.57 -9.75 19.06
C ALA A 26 4.54 -8.63 19.03
N VAL A 27 4.29 -8.00 20.16
CA VAL A 27 3.40 -6.83 20.30
C VAL A 27 3.79 -5.70 19.35
N ARG A 28 5.07 -5.32 19.28
CA ARG A 28 5.52 -4.27 18.34
C ARG A 28 5.33 -4.63 16.86
N CYS A 29 5.22 -5.91 16.54
CA CYS A 29 4.97 -6.37 15.17
C CYS A 29 3.47 -6.42 14.81
N LEU A 30 2.54 -6.22 15.74
CA LEU A 30 1.10 -6.26 15.47
C LEU A 30 0.66 -5.28 14.38
N THR A 31 1.37 -4.18 14.23
CA THR A 31 1.09 -3.19 13.17
C THR A 31 1.21 -3.75 11.75
N ILE A 32 1.93 -4.87 11.55
CA ILE A 32 1.98 -5.56 10.23
C ILE A 32 0.60 -6.11 9.82
N MET A 33 -0.25 -6.41 10.79
CA MET A 33 -1.64 -6.85 10.61
C MET A 33 -2.65 -5.70 10.70
N GLY A 34 -2.19 -4.45 10.85
CA GLY A 34 -3.06 -3.30 11.10
C GLY A 34 -3.70 -3.32 12.50
N ARG A 35 -3.07 -3.99 13.48
CA ARG A 35 -3.53 -4.12 14.87
C ARG A 35 -2.64 -3.33 15.83
N THR A 36 -3.19 -3.01 16.99
CA THR A 36 -2.51 -2.29 18.06
C THR A 36 -2.60 -3.05 19.38
N GLU A 37 -1.85 -2.61 20.38
CA GLU A 37 -1.91 -3.18 21.74
C GLU A 37 -3.29 -3.03 22.43
N LYS A 38 -4.11 -2.10 21.92
CA LYS A 38 -5.46 -1.86 22.48
C LYS A 38 -6.49 -2.87 21.98
N ASP A 39 -6.16 -3.62 20.93
CA ASP A 39 -7.04 -4.65 20.39
C ASP A 39 -6.99 -5.90 21.28
N GLN A 40 -8.15 -6.51 21.53
CA GLN A 40 -8.20 -7.82 22.18
C GLN A 40 -7.76 -8.91 21.18
N LEU A 41 -6.52 -9.36 21.30
CA LEU A 41 -5.90 -10.28 20.35
C LEU A 41 -5.80 -11.69 20.95
N SER A 42 -6.05 -12.69 20.13
CA SER A 42 -5.78 -14.08 20.48
C SER A 42 -4.27 -14.37 20.43
N LEU A 43 -3.83 -15.41 21.15
CA LEU A 43 -2.43 -15.84 21.16
C LEU A 43 -1.88 -16.10 19.74
N SER A 44 -2.71 -16.66 18.85
CA SER A 44 -2.31 -16.94 17.47
C SER A 44 -1.87 -15.70 16.69
N GLN A 45 -2.46 -14.54 16.97
CA GLN A 45 -2.07 -13.29 16.33
C GLN A 45 -0.67 -12.81 16.75
N TYR A 46 -0.24 -13.10 17.97
CA TYR A 46 1.12 -12.82 18.42
C TYR A 46 2.16 -13.76 17.80
N LEU A 47 1.74 -14.93 17.34
CA LEU A 47 2.60 -15.91 16.67
C LEU A 47 2.79 -15.61 15.17
N TYR A 48 1.88 -14.85 14.56
CA TYR A 48 1.88 -14.53 13.14
C TYR A 48 3.22 -13.96 12.61
N PRO A 49 3.89 -13.01 13.31
CA PRO A 49 5.17 -12.50 12.83
C PRO A 49 6.27 -13.56 12.73
N SER A 50 6.26 -14.55 13.63
CA SER A 50 7.20 -15.68 13.58
C SER A 50 6.89 -16.60 12.41
N MET A 51 5.61 -16.85 12.10
CA MET A 51 5.22 -17.66 10.93
C MET A 51 5.68 -16.98 9.64
N GLN A 52 5.39 -15.70 9.48
CA GLN A 52 5.81 -14.94 8.29
C GLN A 52 7.34 -14.93 8.11
N ALA A 53 8.11 -14.87 9.19
CA ALA A 53 9.55 -14.97 9.13
C ALA A 53 10.01 -16.36 8.67
N VAL A 54 9.39 -17.43 9.17
CA VAL A 54 9.72 -18.81 8.78
C VAL A 54 9.29 -19.09 7.34
N ASP A 55 8.20 -18.49 6.86
CA ASP A 55 7.81 -18.60 5.44
C ASP A 55 8.93 -18.14 4.50
N ILE A 56 9.63 -17.06 4.87
CA ILE A 56 10.78 -16.54 4.10
C ILE A 56 11.90 -17.58 4.01
N LYS A 57 12.18 -18.28 5.10
CA LYS A 57 13.20 -19.36 5.15
C LYS A 57 12.76 -20.56 4.34
N GLU A 58 11.51 -21.01 4.51
CA GLU A 58 11.00 -22.22 3.86
C GLU A 58 10.83 -22.05 2.35
N LEU A 59 10.59 -20.84 1.89
CA LEU A 59 10.55 -20.48 0.47
C LEU A 59 11.94 -20.21 -0.11
N ASP A 60 13.00 -20.29 0.69
CA ASP A 60 14.41 -20.03 0.34
C ASP A 60 14.61 -18.73 -0.46
N LEU A 61 14.01 -17.66 0.01
CA LEU A 61 13.99 -16.40 -0.71
C LEU A 61 15.34 -15.68 -0.65
N ASP A 62 15.80 -15.16 -1.79
CA ASP A 62 16.93 -14.23 -1.91
C ASP A 62 16.50 -12.79 -1.68
N ILE A 63 15.30 -12.46 -2.14
CA ILE A 63 14.71 -11.12 -2.06
C ILE A 63 13.28 -11.24 -1.50
N VAL A 64 12.96 -10.39 -0.53
CA VAL A 64 11.59 -10.23 -0.03
C VAL A 64 11.12 -8.82 -0.33
N HIS A 65 10.00 -8.70 -1.04
CA HIS A 65 9.39 -7.42 -1.39
C HIS A 65 8.04 -7.26 -0.70
N ALA A 66 7.85 -6.15 -0.01
CA ALA A 66 6.59 -5.85 0.69
C ALA A 66 6.42 -4.35 0.94
N GLY A 67 5.25 -3.95 1.40
CA GLY A 67 5.03 -2.59 1.88
C GLY A 67 5.86 -2.27 3.13
N THR A 68 6.07 -0.99 3.38
CA THR A 68 6.79 -0.49 4.57
C THR A 68 6.16 -0.94 5.90
N ASP A 69 4.87 -1.29 5.91
CA ASP A 69 4.17 -1.85 7.07
C ASP A 69 4.76 -3.20 7.50
N GLN A 70 5.32 -4.00 6.57
CA GLN A 70 5.93 -5.31 6.84
C GLN A 70 7.39 -5.22 7.31
N ARG A 71 7.98 -4.03 7.28
CA ARG A 71 9.40 -3.83 7.61
C ARG A 71 9.79 -4.39 8.98
N LYS A 72 8.90 -4.35 9.97
CA LYS A 72 9.20 -4.85 11.32
C LYS A 72 9.51 -6.35 11.35
N VAL A 73 8.79 -7.17 10.58
CA VAL A 73 9.10 -8.60 10.45
C VAL A 73 10.41 -8.81 9.72
N HIS A 74 10.69 -8.08 8.64
CA HIS A 74 11.95 -8.19 7.93
C HIS A 74 13.16 -7.78 8.81
N MET A 75 12.97 -6.85 9.76
CA MET A 75 14.01 -6.54 10.76
C MET A 75 14.22 -7.69 11.75
N LEU A 76 13.16 -8.42 12.14
CA LEU A 76 13.30 -9.64 12.95
C LEU A 76 14.07 -10.72 12.18
N VAL A 77 13.78 -10.91 10.90
CA VAL A 77 14.50 -11.83 10.02
C VAL A 77 16.00 -11.49 10.03
N ARG A 78 16.36 -10.23 9.79
CA ARG A 78 17.76 -9.80 9.81
C ARG A 78 18.48 -10.03 11.14
N GLU A 79 17.76 -9.99 12.25
CA GLU A 79 18.33 -10.16 13.57
C GLU A 79 18.43 -11.64 13.99
N VAL A 80 17.42 -12.44 13.65
CA VAL A 80 17.29 -13.82 14.15
C VAL A 80 17.93 -14.83 13.22
N PHE A 81 17.83 -14.68 11.89
CA PHE A 81 18.36 -15.65 10.92
C PHE A 81 19.86 -15.93 11.09
N PRO A 82 20.73 -14.93 11.32
CA PRO A 82 22.14 -15.22 11.59
C PRO A 82 22.36 -16.09 12.84
N LYS A 83 21.55 -15.91 13.90
CA LYS A 83 21.63 -16.71 15.13
C LYS A 83 21.24 -18.18 14.87
N MET A 84 20.37 -18.38 13.89
CA MET A 84 19.91 -19.71 13.46
C MET A 84 20.75 -20.28 12.32
N LYS A 85 21.77 -19.56 11.86
CA LYS A 85 22.59 -19.90 10.68
C LYS A 85 21.74 -20.04 9.41
N TRP A 86 20.66 -19.26 9.31
CA TRP A 86 19.83 -19.19 8.11
C TRP A 86 20.29 -18.04 7.20
N LYS A 87 20.06 -18.21 5.90
CA LYS A 87 20.31 -17.20 4.88
C LYS A 87 19.42 -15.96 5.13
N VAL A 88 20.03 -14.78 5.10
CA VAL A 88 19.33 -13.52 5.27
C VAL A 88 19.01 -12.95 3.89
N PRO A 89 17.73 -12.76 3.53
CA PRO A 89 17.36 -12.19 2.25
C PRO A 89 17.58 -10.67 2.22
N VAL A 90 17.67 -10.12 1.02
CA VAL A 90 17.53 -8.67 0.79
C VAL A 90 16.08 -8.28 0.95
N ALA A 91 15.78 -7.29 1.79
CA ALA A 91 14.43 -6.79 1.99
C ALA A 91 14.23 -5.46 1.24
N VAL A 92 13.29 -5.45 0.30
CA VAL A 92 12.87 -4.28 -0.47
C VAL A 92 11.50 -3.85 0.02
N HIS A 93 11.35 -2.56 0.35
CA HIS A 93 10.08 -2.02 0.83
C HIS A 93 9.61 -0.89 -0.07
N HIS A 94 8.34 -0.96 -0.50
CA HIS A 94 7.69 0.13 -1.22
C HIS A 94 6.83 0.97 -0.28
N HIS A 95 6.58 2.21 -0.68
CA HIS A 95 5.63 3.09 -0.01
C HIS A 95 4.21 2.54 -0.14
N LEU A 96 3.41 2.71 0.91
CA LEU A 96 1.99 2.33 0.89
C LEU A 96 1.16 3.54 0.51
N ILE A 97 0.43 3.43 -0.57
CA ILE A 97 -0.53 4.45 -0.98
C ILE A 97 -1.74 4.42 -0.04
N PRO A 98 -2.16 5.57 0.51
CA PRO A 98 -3.31 5.64 1.41
C PRO A 98 -4.62 5.33 0.71
N GLY A 99 -5.62 4.93 1.49
CA GLY A 99 -7.00 4.87 1.03
C GLY A 99 -7.56 6.27 0.73
N LEU A 100 -8.59 6.31 -0.10
CA LEU A 100 -9.18 7.56 -0.63
C LEU A 100 -9.87 8.43 0.44
N ALA A 101 -10.39 7.81 1.51
CA ALA A 101 -11.00 8.54 2.61
C ALA A 101 -9.95 8.81 3.70
N ASN A 102 -9.81 10.05 4.09
CA ASN A 102 -9.15 10.37 5.35
C ASN A 102 -10.18 10.24 6.47
N THR A 103 -10.01 9.24 7.35
CA THR A 103 -10.92 9.00 8.49
C THR A 103 -10.51 9.79 9.74
N GLY A 104 -9.32 10.38 9.76
CA GLY A 104 -8.85 11.31 10.77
C GLY A 104 -8.84 12.73 10.21
N GLY A 105 -9.34 13.73 10.92
CA GLY A 105 -9.21 15.14 10.51
C GLY A 105 -7.75 15.54 10.24
N ALA A 106 -7.49 16.76 9.80
CA ALA A 106 -6.15 17.27 9.44
C ALA A 106 -5.07 17.07 10.54
N SER A 107 -5.49 16.76 11.77
CA SER A 107 -4.60 16.48 12.92
C SER A 107 -4.40 15.00 13.23
N ASP A 108 -5.13 14.07 12.56
CA ASP A 108 -5.02 12.64 12.84
C ASP A 108 -4.11 11.98 11.80
N THR A 109 -2.92 11.57 12.26
CA THR A 109 -1.89 10.89 11.46
C THR A 109 -2.21 9.42 11.19
N THR A 110 -3.45 8.97 11.45
CA THR A 110 -3.85 7.59 11.21
C THR A 110 -3.96 7.32 9.71
N PHE A 111 -2.89 6.74 9.18
CA PHE A 111 -2.84 6.27 7.81
C PHE A 111 -3.91 5.19 7.58
N THR A 112 -4.92 5.51 6.78
CA THR A 112 -5.97 4.56 6.42
C THR A 112 -5.48 3.73 5.22
N LYS A 113 -5.07 2.50 5.49
CA LYS A 113 -4.67 1.55 4.44
C LYS A 113 -5.87 1.18 3.56
N MET A 114 -5.64 1.05 2.25
CA MET A 114 -6.62 0.40 1.35
C MET A 114 -6.93 -1.01 1.82
N SER A 115 -8.20 -1.38 1.82
CA SER A 115 -8.63 -2.71 2.24
C SER A 115 -9.77 -3.23 1.36
N LYS A 116 -9.74 -4.52 1.03
CA LYS A 116 -10.84 -5.20 0.32
C LYS A 116 -12.16 -5.12 1.09
N SER A 117 -12.11 -5.02 2.42
CA SER A 117 -13.31 -4.87 3.26
C SER A 117 -13.97 -3.49 3.16
N ASN A 118 -13.29 -2.49 2.59
CA ASN A 118 -13.85 -1.17 2.30
C ASN A 118 -13.59 -0.79 0.82
N PRO A 119 -14.36 -1.35 -0.13
CA PRO A 119 -14.13 -1.15 -1.55
C PRO A 119 -14.22 0.31 -2.01
N LYS A 120 -15.02 1.13 -1.34
CA LYS A 120 -15.17 2.56 -1.66
C LYS A 120 -13.93 3.38 -1.34
N ASN A 121 -13.08 2.87 -0.46
CA ASN A 121 -11.84 3.53 -0.03
C ASN A 121 -10.60 3.03 -0.82
N SER A 122 -10.82 2.21 -1.84
CA SER A 122 -9.73 1.52 -2.54
C SER A 122 -9.94 1.53 -4.04
N ILE A 123 -8.87 1.74 -4.80
CA ILE A 123 -8.86 1.52 -6.24
C ILE A 123 -8.37 0.10 -6.50
N PHE A 124 -9.13 -0.64 -7.29
CA PHE A 124 -8.78 -1.99 -7.73
C PHE A 124 -8.37 -2.00 -9.20
N ILE A 125 -7.50 -2.91 -9.56
CA ILE A 125 -7.04 -3.06 -10.97
C ILE A 125 -8.16 -3.53 -11.93
N HIS A 126 -9.28 -4.00 -11.39
CA HIS A 126 -10.46 -4.42 -12.16
C HIS A 126 -11.59 -3.37 -12.14
N ASP A 127 -11.41 -2.25 -11.42
CA ASP A 127 -12.42 -1.18 -11.44
C ASP A 127 -12.60 -0.65 -12.87
N SER A 128 -13.84 -0.38 -13.26
CA SER A 128 -14.14 0.30 -14.51
C SER A 128 -13.70 1.77 -14.46
N GLU A 129 -13.67 2.44 -15.60
CA GLU A 129 -13.39 3.88 -15.69
C GLU A 129 -14.35 4.70 -14.84
N GLU A 130 -15.67 4.35 -14.90
CA GLU A 130 -16.72 5.01 -14.13
C GLU A 130 -16.53 4.79 -12.63
N GLU A 131 -16.13 3.58 -12.21
CA GLU A 131 -15.85 3.27 -10.82
C GLU A 131 -14.64 4.05 -10.30
N ILE A 132 -13.54 4.10 -11.06
CA ILE A 132 -12.35 4.91 -10.73
C ILE A 132 -12.74 6.38 -10.60
N SER A 133 -13.41 6.94 -11.61
CA SER A 133 -13.85 8.33 -11.62
C SER A 133 -14.74 8.66 -10.42
N SER A 134 -15.70 7.79 -10.11
CA SER A 134 -16.61 7.95 -8.96
C SER A 134 -15.86 7.94 -7.63
N LYS A 135 -14.94 6.99 -7.45
CA LYS A 135 -14.13 6.84 -6.22
C LYS A 135 -13.18 8.05 -6.03
N ILE A 136 -12.49 8.46 -7.08
CA ILE A 136 -11.58 9.62 -7.02
C ILE A 136 -12.36 10.91 -6.76
N LYS A 137 -13.55 11.08 -7.35
CA LYS A 137 -14.38 12.27 -7.14
C LYS A 137 -14.74 12.49 -5.67
N ILE A 138 -15.04 11.42 -4.92
CA ILE A 138 -15.39 11.50 -3.49
C ILE A 138 -14.17 11.41 -2.55
N ALA A 139 -12.97 11.15 -3.08
CA ALA A 139 -11.75 11.07 -2.28
C ALA A 139 -11.50 12.35 -1.47
N TRP A 140 -10.87 12.21 -0.31
CA TRP A 140 -10.47 13.35 0.50
C TRP A 140 -9.34 14.13 -0.20
N CYS A 141 -9.58 15.41 -0.45
CA CYS A 141 -8.64 16.28 -1.14
C CYS A 141 -8.99 17.74 -0.82
N PRO A 142 -8.71 18.23 0.39
CA PRO A 142 -9.02 19.59 0.79
C PRO A 142 -8.10 20.59 0.12
N GLU A 143 -8.61 21.76 -0.23
CA GLU A 143 -7.88 22.83 -0.89
C GLU A 143 -6.66 23.27 -0.06
N GLY A 144 -5.51 23.40 -0.71
CA GLY A 144 -4.26 23.88 -0.12
C GLY A 144 -3.60 22.95 0.90
N ILE A 145 -4.19 21.78 1.24
CA ILE A 145 -3.64 20.82 2.20
C ILE A 145 -3.00 19.65 1.46
N SER A 146 -1.68 19.53 1.57
CA SER A 146 -0.93 18.42 0.98
C SER A 146 -0.72 17.26 1.94
N ASP A 147 -0.66 17.51 3.24
CA ASP A 147 -0.36 16.50 4.25
C ASP A 147 -1.46 15.44 4.30
N ASN A 148 -1.05 14.17 4.21
CA ASN A 148 -1.96 13.01 4.19
C ASN A 148 -3.02 13.05 3.08
N ASN A 149 -2.81 13.82 2.01
CA ASN A 149 -3.73 13.94 0.89
C ASN A 149 -3.54 12.78 -0.09
N PRO A 150 -4.49 11.82 -0.17
CA PRO A 150 -4.32 10.63 -1.00
C PRO A 150 -4.17 10.95 -2.50
N ILE A 151 -4.79 12.03 -2.97
CA ILE A 151 -4.71 12.42 -4.38
C ILE A 151 -3.29 12.92 -4.72
N LEU A 152 -2.68 13.70 -3.84
CA LEU A 152 -1.29 14.13 -4.00
C LEU A 152 -0.30 12.97 -3.82
N GLU A 153 -0.59 12.00 -2.96
CA GLU A 153 0.20 10.77 -2.86
C GLU A 153 0.17 9.96 -4.19
N TYR A 154 -0.98 9.90 -4.87
CA TYR A 154 -1.05 9.29 -6.21
C TYR A 154 -0.21 10.07 -7.23
N CYS A 155 -0.27 11.40 -7.20
CA CYS A 155 0.61 12.20 -8.05
C CYS A 155 2.08 11.84 -7.81
N LYS A 156 2.52 11.88 -6.56
CA LYS A 156 3.91 11.66 -6.16
C LYS A 156 4.45 10.28 -6.55
N TYR A 157 3.68 9.23 -6.29
CA TYR A 157 4.19 7.85 -6.37
C TYR A 157 3.73 7.08 -7.60
N LEU A 158 2.76 7.59 -8.35
CA LEU A 158 2.30 6.96 -9.59
C LEU A 158 2.50 7.87 -10.80
N MET A 159 2.00 9.13 -10.80
CA MET A 159 2.03 9.98 -11.98
C MET A 159 3.45 10.44 -12.34
N PHE A 160 4.23 10.86 -11.35
CA PHE A 160 5.63 11.29 -11.55
C PHE A 160 6.66 10.15 -11.44
N HIS A 161 6.21 8.88 -11.36
CA HIS A 161 7.14 7.76 -11.30
C HIS A 161 7.65 7.37 -12.69
N ASP A 162 6.76 7.24 -13.64
CA ASP A 162 7.05 6.75 -15.00
C ASP A 162 6.91 7.84 -16.08
N SER A 163 6.46 9.05 -15.71
CA SER A 163 6.26 10.17 -16.63
C SER A 163 7.14 11.35 -16.26
N ASP A 164 7.74 11.97 -17.28
CA ASP A 164 8.55 13.18 -17.12
C ASP A 164 7.70 14.44 -16.84
N SER A 165 6.37 14.33 -16.91
CA SER A 165 5.44 15.42 -16.66
C SER A 165 4.03 14.94 -16.38
N PHE A 166 3.24 15.77 -15.68
CA PHE A 166 1.84 15.57 -15.41
C PHE A 166 1.02 16.81 -15.76
N THR A 167 -0.06 16.64 -16.52
CA THR A 167 -0.93 17.73 -16.96
C THR A 167 -2.23 17.74 -16.20
N ILE A 168 -2.57 18.87 -15.60
CA ILE A 168 -3.90 19.13 -15.04
C ILE A 168 -4.69 19.87 -16.12
N GLU A 169 -5.67 19.18 -16.71
CA GLU A 169 -6.58 19.79 -17.68
C GLU A 169 -7.68 20.58 -16.97
N ARG A 170 -7.89 21.80 -17.46
CA ARG A 170 -8.96 22.67 -16.95
C ARG A 170 -9.48 23.63 -18.02
N PRO A 171 -10.74 24.07 -17.90
CA PRO A 171 -11.33 24.99 -18.84
C PRO A 171 -10.52 26.30 -18.95
N SER A 172 -10.45 26.87 -20.18
CA SER A 172 -9.75 28.12 -20.46
C SER A 172 -10.21 29.31 -19.58
N LYS A 173 -11.47 29.33 -19.15
CA LYS A 173 -12.01 30.33 -18.22
C LYS A 173 -11.35 30.32 -16.83
N PHE A 174 -10.67 29.23 -16.47
CA PHE A 174 -9.89 29.08 -15.24
C PHE A 174 -8.38 29.10 -15.47
N GLY A 175 -7.94 29.58 -16.64
CA GLY A 175 -6.53 29.75 -16.99
C GLY A 175 -5.96 28.67 -17.92
N GLY A 176 -6.76 27.67 -18.34
CA GLY A 176 -6.30 26.57 -19.19
C GLY A 176 -5.45 25.53 -18.46
N ASP A 177 -4.90 24.62 -19.22
CA ASP A 177 -4.13 23.47 -18.70
C ASP A 177 -2.85 23.91 -17.98
N MET A 178 -2.46 23.14 -16.98
CA MET A 178 -1.21 23.31 -16.24
C MET A 178 -0.33 22.07 -16.40
N LEU A 179 0.89 22.27 -16.91
CA LEU A 179 1.90 21.23 -17.04
C LEU A 179 2.91 21.35 -15.90
N PHE A 180 3.20 20.24 -15.24
CA PHE A 180 4.19 20.12 -14.18
C PHE A 180 5.25 19.12 -14.56
N SER A 181 6.52 19.48 -14.39
CA SER A 181 7.66 18.61 -14.65
C SER A 181 8.11 17.86 -13.37
N THR A 182 7.70 18.32 -12.20
CA THR A 182 8.03 17.68 -10.92
C THR A 182 6.84 17.69 -9.97
N TYR A 183 6.85 16.72 -9.04
CA TYR A 183 5.85 16.69 -7.97
C TYR A 183 5.92 17.93 -7.06
N GLU A 184 7.12 18.42 -6.79
CA GLU A 184 7.36 19.58 -5.92
C GLU A 184 6.74 20.86 -6.48
N GLU A 185 6.78 21.05 -7.80
CA GLU A 185 6.08 22.15 -8.47
C GLU A 185 4.56 22.04 -8.29
N LEU A 186 4.01 20.86 -8.56
CA LEU A 186 2.58 20.59 -8.40
C LEU A 186 2.14 20.82 -6.95
N GLU A 187 2.85 20.27 -5.98
CA GLU A 187 2.55 20.42 -4.55
C GLU A 187 2.58 21.89 -4.12
N SER A 188 3.58 22.65 -4.58
CA SER A 188 3.71 24.09 -4.30
C SER A 188 2.52 24.87 -4.83
N GLU A 189 2.14 24.65 -6.09
CA GLU A 189 1.00 25.33 -6.70
C GLU A 189 -0.35 24.94 -6.06
N TYR A 190 -0.46 23.66 -5.61
CA TYR A 190 -1.63 23.20 -4.85
C TYR A 190 -1.74 23.89 -3.48
N LYS A 191 -0.63 23.97 -2.73
CA LYS A 191 -0.56 24.67 -1.43
C LYS A 191 -0.90 26.15 -1.55
N ASN A 192 -0.53 26.76 -2.68
CA ASN A 192 -0.83 28.17 -2.98
C ASN A 192 -2.28 28.40 -3.45
N GLY A 193 -3.12 27.36 -3.51
CA GLY A 193 -4.52 27.46 -3.93
C GLY A 193 -4.72 27.73 -5.44
N LYS A 194 -3.69 27.53 -6.26
CA LYS A 194 -3.77 27.75 -7.73
C LYS A 194 -4.37 26.54 -8.47
N ILE A 195 -4.45 25.40 -7.83
CA ILE A 195 -5.03 24.16 -8.37
C ILE A 195 -6.28 23.84 -7.56
N HIS A 196 -7.43 23.85 -8.22
CA HIS A 196 -8.68 23.44 -7.58
C HIS A 196 -8.70 21.92 -7.36
N PRO A 197 -9.13 21.41 -6.19
CA PRO A 197 -9.18 19.97 -5.90
C PRO A 197 -9.91 19.12 -6.92
N LEU A 198 -10.98 19.67 -7.53
CA LEU A 198 -11.74 18.93 -8.55
C LEU A 198 -10.93 18.73 -9.84
N ASP A 199 -10.20 19.74 -10.30
CA ASP A 199 -9.39 19.67 -11.52
C ASP A 199 -8.26 18.64 -11.33
N LEU A 200 -7.60 18.68 -10.15
CA LEU A 200 -6.59 17.69 -9.79
C LEU A 200 -7.17 16.26 -9.78
N LYS A 201 -8.33 16.07 -9.13
CA LYS A 201 -9.01 14.76 -9.06
C LYS A 201 -9.38 14.22 -10.44
N LEU A 202 -9.91 15.06 -11.33
CA LEU A 202 -10.29 14.65 -12.68
C LEU A 202 -9.07 14.18 -13.48
N SER A 203 -7.97 14.92 -13.40
CA SER A 203 -6.74 14.56 -14.10
C SER A 203 -6.11 13.28 -13.53
N VAL A 204 -6.05 13.14 -12.20
CA VAL A 204 -5.56 11.91 -11.54
C VAL A 204 -6.45 10.71 -11.86
N GLY A 205 -7.77 10.87 -11.87
CA GLY A 205 -8.70 9.78 -12.20
C GLY A 205 -8.51 9.25 -13.62
N ARG A 206 -8.26 10.14 -14.59
CA ARG A 206 -7.97 9.78 -15.98
C ARG A 206 -6.65 9.02 -16.08
N GLU A 207 -5.58 9.58 -15.54
CA GLU A 207 -4.25 8.95 -15.59
C GLU A 207 -4.25 7.58 -14.91
N LEU A 208 -4.94 7.44 -13.75
CA LEU A 208 -5.12 6.13 -13.12
C LEU A 208 -5.87 5.14 -14.01
N ASN A 209 -6.90 5.60 -14.73
CA ASN A 209 -7.59 4.74 -15.68
C ASN A 209 -6.66 4.29 -16.81
N ASP A 210 -5.81 5.18 -17.33
CA ASP A 210 -4.86 4.88 -18.40
C ASP A 210 -3.80 3.87 -17.94
N ILE A 211 -3.30 4.00 -16.70
CA ILE A 211 -2.39 3.02 -16.09
C ILE A 211 -3.05 1.65 -15.91
N ILE A 212 -4.32 1.60 -15.49
CA ILE A 212 -5.03 0.36 -15.17
C ILE A 212 -5.64 -0.30 -16.40
N SER A 213 -6.04 0.47 -17.42
CA SER A 213 -6.79 -0.02 -18.58
C SER A 213 -6.11 -1.18 -19.33
N PRO A 214 -4.78 -1.21 -19.57
CA PRO A 214 -4.12 -2.34 -20.21
C PRO A 214 -4.22 -3.63 -19.39
N ILE A 215 -4.13 -3.52 -18.05
CA ILE A 215 -4.24 -4.64 -17.13
C ILE A 215 -5.66 -5.18 -17.17
N ARG A 216 -6.65 -4.30 -17.07
CA ARG A 216 -8.08 -4.64 -17.15
C ARG A 216 -8.40 -5.31 -18.47
N ALA A 217 -7.93 -4.76 -19.59
CA ALA A 217 -8.13 -5.33 -20.92
C ALA A 217 -7.50 -6.73 -21.06
N TYR A 218 -6.31 -6.94 -20.50
CA TYR A 218 -5.67 -8.26 -20.52
C TYR A 218 -6.50 -9.32 -19.80
N PHE A 219 -7.12 -8.97 -18.66
CA PHE A 219 -7.91 -9.90 -17.86
C PHE A 219 -9.37 -10.01 -18.29
N SER A 220 -9.92 -9.06 -19.04
CA SER A 220 -11.34 -9.08 -19.47
C SER A 220 -11.72 -10.35 -20.24
N ASN A 221 -10.76 -10.93 -20.98
CA ASN A 221 -10.95 -12.17 -21.76
C ASN A 221 -10.55 -13.44 -20.98
N LYS A 222 -10.29 -13.34 -19.67
CA LYS A 222 -9.80 -14.45 -18.82
C LYS A 222 -10.67 -14.61 -17.58
N SER A 223 -11.99 -14.64 -17.77
CA SER A 223 -12.97 -14.72 -16.68
C SER A 223 -12.75 -15.96 -15.77
N GLU A 224 -12.19 -17.05 -16.32
CA GLU A 224 -11.83 -18.25 -15.57
C GLU A 224 -10.82 -18.01 -14.45
N LEU A 225 -9.94 -16.99 -14.59
CA LEU A 225 -8.97 -16.64 -13.56
C LEU A 225 -9.61 -15.91 -12.35
N PHE A 226 -10.79 -15.30 -12.56
CA PHE A 226 -11.53 -14.64 -11.49
C PHE A 226 -12.49 -15.56 -10.76
N SER A 227 -12.90 -16.68 -11.36
CA SER A 227 -13.81 -17.64 -10.73
C SER A 227 -13.18 -18.46 -9.61
N SER A 228 -11.85 -18.39 -9.46
CA SER A 228 -11.07 -19.09 -8.44
C SER A 228 -10.62 -18.21 -7.24
N ILE A 229 -11.01 -16.94 -7.23
CA ILE A 229 -10.76 -15.97 -6.15
C ILE A 229 -12.01 -15.73 -5.34
#